data_fbbcf2120f84a2d3f11cb97b866a95b0
#
_entry.id   fbbcf2120f84a2d3f11cb97b866a95b0
#
_cell.length_a   1.000
_cell.length_b   1.000
_cell.length_c   1.000
_cell.angle_alpha   90.00
_cell.angle_beta   90.00
_cell.angle_gamma   90.00
#
_symmetry.space_group_name_H-M   'P 1'
#
loop_
_entity.id
_entity.type
_entity.pdbx_description
1 polymer ?
#
loop_
_entity_poly.entity_id
_entity_poly.type
_entity_poly.pdbx_seq_one_letter_code
_entity_poly.pdbx_strand_id
1 'polypeptide(L)'
;MRHAIFIALVGTTLVAGAAAGDSGLLVESYGKLLFVRADGTGRVLSDSINSAVLSPDGQTVAFTTSSQVLSIMSVAGGPTKQIVKLPAGSHFGQIGWMKDGRSLLYEGEGGHLFIILTSQDGSIPRDLGPWYQGFSVSPDGSAVVHAVNSPVSGLEVLDLPRGRRTLIHKTGKVVWNAKFAPDGQWIAYEMTFRDPPRTKNDEPDCTPPSIGLRLYSMRTKADAAVTISAAPRDWNTVKSFDWSPDSKRLALTAGTTDCDYPGSANGVFMTSVDQKAQIRVSAGEMSLEPVFSPDGTALVFVDFSDPPAKLIRYDIATRNRTVFRRGSETDNFYHLLDWK
;
A
#
# COMPACT_ATOMS: atom_id res chain seq x y z
N MET A 1 3.09 -1.61 19.98
CA MET A 1 2.08 -1.82 18.94
C MET A 1 2.65 -1.26 17.65
N ARG A 2 2.91 -2.10 16.66
CA ARG A 2 3.46 -1.66 15.37
C ARG A 2 2.28 -1.37 14.45
N HIS A 3 2.16 -0.14 14.00
CA HIS A 3 1.16 0.23 13.01
C HIS A 3 1.66 -0.24 11.64
N ALA A 4 0.91 -1.12 11.01
CA ALA A 4 1.11 -1.42 9.60
C ALA A 4 0.63 -0.20 8.80
N ILE A 5 1.55 0.47 8.12
CA ILE A 5 1.24 1.57 7.21
C ILE A 5 0.84 0.95 5.87
N PHE A 6 -0.37 1.23 5.41
CA PHE A 6 -0.92 0.72 4.17
C PHE A 6 -0.99 1.82 3.12
N ILE A 7 -0.61 1.48 1.91
CA ILE A 7 -0.48 2.40 0.78
C ILE A 7 -1.55 2.12 -0.25
N ALA A 8 -2.27 3.16 -0.67
CA ALA A 8 -3.14 3.11 -1.83
C ALA A 8 -2.38 3.66 -3.05
N LEU A 9 -2.12 2.82 -4.03
CA LEU A 9 -1.66 3.26 -5.35
C LEU A 9 -2.86 3.64 -6.22
N VAL A 10 -2.90 4.88 -6.67
CA VAL A 10 -3.84 5.33 -7.69
C VAL A 10 -3.14 5.32 -9.05
N GLY A 11 -3.56 4.45 -9.93
CA GLY A 11 -3.06 4.40 -11.31
C GLY A 11 -3.44 5.64 -12.11
N THR A 12 -2.47 6.23 -12.81
CA THR A 12 -2.69 7.35 -13.73
C THR A 12 -2.51 6.91 -15.18
N THR A 13 -3.50 7.21 -16.01
CA THR A 13 -3.33 7.26 -17.47
C THR A 13 -2.49 8.48 -17.83
N LEU A 14 -1.40 8.29 -18.55
CA LEU A 14 -0.59 9.35 -19.11
C LEU A 14 -1.43 10.22 -20.05
N VAL A 15 -1.64 11.49 -19.69
CA VAL A 15 -1.94 12.55 -20.63
C VAL A 15 -0.60 13.13 -21.06
N ALA A 16 -0.24 12.95 -22.31
CA ALA A 16 0.96 13.52 -22.89
C ALA A 16 0.87 15.06 -22.84
N GLY A 17 1.85 15.70 -22.20
CA GLY A 17 2.00 17.16 -22.30
C GLY A 17 2.38 17.94 -21.05
N ALA A 18 2.88 17.32 -19.98
CA ALA A 18 3.58 18.03 -18.91
C ALA A 18 5.08 17.76 -19.03
N ALA A 19 5.91 18.78 -18.85
CA ALA A 19 7.34 18.61 -18.68
C ALA A 19 7.59 17.53 -17.66
N ALA A 20 8.53 16.60 -17.95
CA ALA A 20 8.83 15.47 -17.10
C ALA A 20 9.12 15.96 -15.66
N GLY A 21 8.11 15.91 -14.81
CA GLY A 21 8.28 16.07 -13.38
C GLY A 21 9.16 14.90 -12.91
N ASP A 22 10.00 15.16 -11.93
CA ASP A 22 10.88 14.13 -11.36
C ASP A 22 10.02 12.94 -10.86
N SER A 23 9.95 11.88 -11.67
CA SER A 23 9.40 10.59 -11.21
C SER A 23 10.23 10.11 -10.03
N GLY A 24 9.59 9.71 -8.96
CA GLY A 24 10.31 9.31 -7.77
C GLY A 24 9.50 8.43 -6.82
N LEU A 25 10.24 7.77 -5.95
CA LEU A 25 9.77 6.84 -4.95
C LEU A 25 9.77 7.53 -3.58
N LEU A 26 8.66 7.44 -2.86
CA LEU A 26 8.62 7.77 -1.44
C LEU A 26 9.05 6.58 -0.60
N VAL A 27 9.95 6.83 0.33
CA VAL A 27 10.50 5.83 1.24
C VAL A 27 10.44 6.35 2.66
N GLU A 28 9.98 5.53 3.58
CA GLU A 28 10.10 5.79 5.02
C GLU A 28 11.39 5.16 5.55
N SER A 29 12.12 5.91 6.34
CA SER A 29 13.37 5.50 6.98
C SER A 29 13.46 6.11 8.38
N TYR A 30 13.31 5.32 9.44
CA TYR A 30 13.36 5.77 10.85
C TYR A 30 12.45 6.98 11.15
N GLY A 31 11.22 6.99 10.60
CA GLY A 31 10.28 8.10 10.73
C GLY A 31 10.60 9.31 9.83
N LYS A 32 11.65 9.24 9.02
CA LYS A 32 11.95 10.24 7.99
C LYS A 32 11.26 9.90 6.68
N LEU A 33 10.86 10.92 5.97
CA LEU A 33 10.33 10.81 4.62
C LEU A 33 11.43 11.15 3.61
N LEU A 34 11.79 10.19 2.77
CA LEU A 34 12.73 10.37 1.67
C LEU A 34 11.99 10.36 0.33
N PHE A 35 12.40 11.23 -0.57
CA PHE A 35 12.05 11.15 -1.98
C PHE A 35 13.29 10.72 -2.77
N VAL A 36 13.19 9.56 -3.44
CA VAL A 36 14.28 8.96 -4.21
C VAL A 36 13.94 9.04 -5.70
N ARG A 37 14.78 9.74 -6.46
CA ARG A 37 14.61 9.90 -7.91
C ARG A 37 14.97 8.63 -8.68
N ALA A 38 14.61 8.60 -9.95
CA ALA A 38 14.88 7.47 -10.85
C ALA A 38 16.38 7.13 -11.01
N ASP A 39 17.29 8.07 -10.75
CA ASP A 39 18.74 7.88 -10.75
C ASP A 39 19.30 7.33 -9.41
N GLY A 40 18.42 7.10 -8.42
CA GLY A 40 18.80 6.63 -7.08
C GLY A 40 19.22 7.76 -6.12
N THR A 41 19.35 9.00 -6.58
CA THR A 41 19.57 10.14 -5.68
C THR A 41 18.33 10.42 -4.86
N GLY A 42 18.52 10.81 -3.61
CA GLY A 42 17.38 11.07 -2.73
C GLY A 42 17.63 12.23 -1.79
N ARG A 43 16.54 12.77 -1.28
CA ARG A 43 16.57 13.81 -0.26
C ARG A 43 15.52 13.56 0.81
N VAL A 44 15.79 14.02 2.01
CA VAL A 44 14.84 14.04 3.10
C VAL A 44 13.84 15.17 2.85
N LEU A 45 12.55 14.86 2.91
CA LEU A 45 11.44 15.81 2.82
C LEU A 45 10.95 16.22 4.20
N SER A 46 10.94 15.27 5.17
CA SER A 46 10.50 15.48 6.54
C SER A 46 11.23 14.52 7.47
N ASP A 47 11.51 14.96 8.71
CA ASP A 47 12.19 14.16 9.74
C ASP A 47 11.24 13.45 10.70
N SER A 48 9.92 13.63 10.55
CA SER A 48 8.93 13.02 11.45
C SER A 48 7.64 12.77 10.68
N ILE A 49 7.41 11.52 10.30
CA ILE A 49 6.19 11.11 9.61
C ILE A 49 5.64 9.80 10.20
N ASN A 50 4.33 9.60 10.02
CA ASN A 50 3.66 8.32 10.26
C ASN A 50 3.18 7.67 8.95
N SER A 51 2.80 8.47 7.96
CA SER A 51 2.33 8.00 6.65
C SER A 51 2.54 9.10 5.61
N ALA A 52 2.74 8.72 4.35
CA ALA A 52 2.83 9.67 3.25
C ALA A 52 2.35 9.05 1.94
N VAL A 53 1.88 9.89 1.01
CA VAL A 53 1.43 9.47 -0.31
C VAL A 53 1.65 10.59 -1.34
N LEU A 54 2.08 10.22 -2.56
CA LEU A 54 2.23 11.15 -3.68
C LEU A 54 0.88 11.51 -4.32
N SER A 55 0.75 12.77 -4.75
CA SER A 55 -0.35 13.18 -5.61
C SER A 55 -0.33 12.41 -6.94
N PRO A 56 -1.45 12.32 -7.66
CA PRO A 56 -1.52 11.60 -8.93
C PRO A 56 -0.51 12.07 -9.99
N ASP A 57 -0.11 13.34 -9.95
CA ASP A 57 0.91 13.91 -10.83
C ASP A 57 2.36 13.76 -10.31
N GLY A 58 2.54 13.17 -9.14
CA GLY A 58 3.84 12.97 -8.50
C GLY A 58 4.53 14.24 -7.99
N GLN A 59 3.87 15.41 -8.01
CA GLN A 59 4.52 16.70 -7.68
C GLN A 59 4.33 17.14 -6.23
N THR A 60 3.32 16.60 -5.56
CA THR A 60 2.97 16.95 -4.18
C THR A 60 2.95 15.70 -3.32
N VAL A 61 3.46 15.80 -2.11
CA VAL A 61 3.32 14.75 -1.11
C VAL A 61 2.37 15.20 -0.02
N ALA A 62 1.40 14.35 0.34
CA ALA A 62 0.63 14.46 1.56
C ALA A 62 1.23 13.54 2.61
N PHE A 63 1.35 14.01 3.84
CA PHE A 63 1.93 13.22 4.94
C PHE A 63 1.31 13.58 6.29
N THR A 64 1.34 12.62 7.19
CA THR A 64 0.90 12.79 8.58
C THR A 64 2.09 12.71 9.52
N THR A 65 1.97 13.40 10.65
CA THR A 65 3.01 13.45 11.68
C THR A 65 2.49 12.91 13.01
N SER A 66 3.41 12.59 13.92
CA SER A 66 3.07 12.17 15.29
C SER A 66 2.33 13.26 16.11
N SER A 67 2.41 14.52 15.68
CA SER A 67 1.63 15.62 16.26
C SER A 67 0.20 15.74 15.74
N GLN A 68 -0.33 14.70 15.11
CA GLN A 68 -1.68 14.59 14.55
C GLN A 68 -1.99 15.66 13.50
N VAL A 69 -1.02 15.98 12.66
CA VAL A 69 -1.17 16.95 11.56
C VAL A 69 -1.07 16.24 10.22
N LEU A 70 -2.05 16.46 9.35
CA LEU A 70 -1.99 16.13 7.91
C LEU A 70 -1.54 17.38 7.17
N SER A 71 -0.48 17.26 6.41
CA SER A 71 0.14 18.36 5.66
C SER A 71 0.43 17.96 4.23
N ILE A 72 0.63 18.94 3.37
CA ILE A 72 1.14 18.77 2.01
C ILE A 72 2.37 19.63 1.78
N MET A 73 3.25 19.15 0.90
CA MET A 73 4.41 19.91 0.41
C MET A 73 4.79 19.47 -1.00
N SER A 74 5.52 20.32 -1.73
CA SER A 74 6.08 19.93 -3.02
C SER A 74 7.18 18.89 -2.86
N VAL A 75 7.24 17.88 -3.74
CA VAL A 75 8.40 16.98 -3.83
C VAL A 75 9.69 17.74 -4.17
N ALA A 76 9.62 18.93 -4.78
CA ALA A 76 10.74 19.82 -4.96
C ALA A 76 11.20 20.49 -3.65
N GLY A 77 10.54 20.30 -2.51
CA GLY A 77 10.78 20.96 -1.22
C GLY A 77 10.08 22.31 -1.16
N GLY A 78 10.33 23.00 -0.05
CA GLY A 78 9.70 24.29 0.19
C GLY A 78 8.78 24.27 1.42
N PRO A 79 7.89 25.26 1.56
CA PRO A 79 7.03 25.35 2.73
C PRO A 79 5.99 24.24 2.77
N THR A 80 5.73 23.77 3.98
CA THR A 80 4.66 22.80 4.26
C THR A 80 3.35 23.55 4.51
N LYS A 81 2.27 23.10 3.88
CA LYS A 81 0.91 23.56 4.14
C LYS A 81 0.17 22.57 5.01
N GLN A 82 -0.26 23.01 6.21
CA GLN A 82 -1.14 22.22 7.04
C GLN A 82 -2.55 22.16 6.44
N ILE A 83 -3.13 20.98 6.38
CA ILE A 83 -4.49 20.73 5.85
C ILE A 83 -5.46 20.45 6.98
N VAL A 84 -5.13 19.49 7.88
CA VAL A 84 -5.96 19.09 9.00
C VAL A 84 -5.09 18.89 10.22
N LYS A 85 -5.61 19.27 11.39
CA LYS A 85 -5.08 18.88 12.69
C LYS A 85 -6.19 18.15 13.45
N LEU A 86 -5.92 16.92 13.87
CA LEU A 86 -6.83 16.16 14.72
C LEU A 86 -6.72 16.58 16.19
N PRO A 87 -7.77 16.35 17.00
CA PRO A 87 -7.71 16.53 18.44
C PRO A 87 -6.63 15.65 19.08
N ALA A 88 -6.17 16.07 20.26
CA ALA A 88 -5.22 15.29 21.03
C ALA A 88 -5.79 13.91 21.40
N GLY A 89 -5.00 12.87 21.22
CA GLY A 89 -5.40 11.48 21.44
C GLY A 89 -6.04 10.79 20.23
N SER A 90 -6.35 11.53 19.16
CA SER A 90 -6.76 10.95 17.87
C SER A 90 -5.55 10.59 17.03
N HIS A 91 -5.75 9.71 16.04
CA HIS A 91 -4.71 9.28 15.11
C HIS A 91 -5.25 9.31 13.69
N PHE A 92 -4.37 9.63 12.72
CA PHE A 92 -4.63 9.33 11.33
C PHE A 92 -4.42 7.84 11.07
N GLY A 93 -5.34 7.22 10.36
CA GLY A 93 -5.10 5.95 9.70
C GLY A 93 -4.50 6.16 8.31
N GLN A 94 -5.04 5.49 7.32
CA GLN A 94 -4.59 5.65 5.94
C GLN A 94 -4.95 7.04 5.40
N ILE A 95 -4.08 7.58 4.55
CA ILE A 95 -4.33 8.77 3.73
C ILE A 95 -4.21 8.41 2.25
N GLY A 96 -4.93 9.12 1.38
CA GLY A 96 -4.89 8.87 -0.05
C GLY A 96 -5.37 10.08 -0.84
N TRP A 97 -4.78 10.31 -2.01
CA TRP A 97 -5.25 11.32 -2.94
C TRP A 97 -6.43 10.81 -3.75
N MET A 98 -7.38 11.71 -3.99
CA MET A 98 -8.36 11.52 -5.05
C MET A 98 -7.70 11.74 -6.42
N LYS A 99 -8.29 11.14 -7.45
CA LYS A 99 -7.77 11.23 -8.83
C LYS A 99 -7.70 12.68 -9.37
N ASP A 100 -8.50 13.58 -8.81
CA ASP A 100 -8.51 14.99 -9.16
C ASP A 100 -7.23 15.75 -8.75
N GLY A 101 -6.37 15.12 -7.92
CA GLY A 101 -5.15 15.74 -7.38
C GLY A 101 -5.42 16.93 -6.45
N ARG A 102 -6.69 17.14 -6.05
CA ARG A 102 -7.12 18.29 -5.25
C ARG A 102 -7.77 17.92 -3.94
N SER A 103 -8.21 16.68 -3.84
CA SER A 103 -8.89 16.15 -2.67
C SER A 103 -8.08 15.04 -2.02
N LEU A 104 -8.08 15.00 -0.69
CA LEU A 104 -7.52 13.92 0.11
C LEU A 104 -8.64 13.17 0.83
N LEU A 105 -8.52 11.85 0.85
CA LEU A 105 -9.21 10.97 1.77
C LEU A 105 -8.29 10.66 2.93
N TYR A 106 -8.84 10.58 4.13
CA TYR A 106 -8.09 10.15 5.30
C TYR A 106 -9.00 9.48 6.34
N GLU A 107 -8.47 8.46 6.98
CA GLU A 107 -9.07 7.92 8.20
C GLU A 107 -8.68 8.80 9.38
N GLY A 108 -9.66 9.21 10.15
CA GLY A 108 -9.47 10.18 11.23
C GLY A 108 -10.20 9.80 12.50
N GLU A 109 -10.69 10.82 13.19
CA GLU A 109 -11.31 10.70 14.50
C GLU A 109 -12.49 9.70 14.50
N GLY A 110 -12.57 8.90 15.57
CA GLY A 110 -13.65 7.94 15.77
C GLY A 110 -13.66 6.76 14.78
N GLY A 111 -12.61 6.59 13.99
CA GLY A 111 -12.57 5.56 12.94
C GLY A 111 -13.48 5.89 11.76
N HIS A 112 -13.62 7.18 11.44
CA HIS A 112 -14.39 7.65 10.29
C HIS A 112 -13.47 7.97 9.10
N LEU A 113 -14.01 7.82 7.90
CA LEU A 113 -13.38 8.30 6.66
C LEU A 113 -13.84 9.72 6.38
N PHE A 114 -12.88 10.57 6.04
CA PHE A 114 -13.13 11.96 5.67
C PHE A 114 -12.59 12.27 4.29
N ILE A 115 -13.22 13.22 3.60
CA ILE A 115 -12.70 13.83 2.37
C ILE A 115 -12.53 15.34 2.57
N ILE A 116 -11.39 15.89 2.11
CA ILE A 116 -11.10 17.32 2.22
C ILE A 116 -10.46 17.86 0.93
N LEU A 117 -10.82 19.10 0.56
CA LEU A 117 -10.16 19.84 -0.51
C LEU A 117 -8.87 20.49 0.00
N THR A 118 -7.76 20.28 -0.72
CA THR A 118 -6.44 20.78 -0.33
C THR A 118 -6.18 22.22 -0.82
N SER A 119 -6.96 22.68 -1.82
CA SER A 119 -6.77 23.96 -2.49
C SER A 119 -7.33 25.16 -1.73
N GLN A 120 -8.26 24.94 -0.80
CA GLN A 120 -8.94 26.02 -0.06
C GLN A 120 -8.44 26.02 1.39
N ASP A 121 -7.97 27.19 1.84
CA ASP A 121 -7.68 27.40 3.25
C ASP A 121 -8.99 27.42 4.06
N GLY A 122 -9.00 26.72 5.19
CA GLY A 122 -10.19 26.59 6.02
C GLY A 122 -11.25 25.64 5.47
N SER A 123 -10.92 24.78 4.51
CA SER A 123 -11.83 23.70 4.09
C SER A 123 -12.24 22.83 5.27
N ILE A 124 -13.54 22.57 5.37
CA ILE A 124 -14.09 21.67 6.39
C ILE A 124 -14.13 20.26 5.82
N PRO A 125 -13.55 19.26 6.49
CA PRO A 125 -13.65 17.89 6.07
C PRO A 125 -15.09 17.40 6.04
N ARG A 126 -15.49 16.72 4.97
CA ARG A 126 -16.78 16.02 4.91
C ARG A 126 -16.61 14.62 5.48
N ASP A 127 -17.37 14.31 6.50
CA ASP A 127 -17.46 12.98 7.08
C ASP A 127 -18.23 12.03 6.14
N LEU A 128 -17.62 10.91 5.82
CA LEU A 128 -18.20 9.83 5.00
C LEU A 128 -18.70 8.66 5.84
N GLY A 129 -18.64 8.79 7.17
CA GLY A 129 -19.11 7.84 8.16
C GLY A 129 -18.08 6.80 8.59
N PRO A 130 -18.52 5.83 9.45
CA PRO A 130 -17.63 4.83 10.03
C PRO A 130 -16.83 4.07 8.98
N TRP A 131 -15.58 3.78 9.28
CA TRP A 131 -14.65 3.13 8.38
C TRP A 131 -13.78 2.12 9.13
N TYR A 132 -13.38 1.05 8.46
CA TYR A 132 -12.56 -0.01 9.03
C TYR A 132 -11.36 -0.26 8.13
N GLN A 133 -10.18 -0.05 8.66
CA GLN A 133 -8.87 -0.41 8.14
C GLN A 133 -8.66 -0.34 6.61
N GLY A 134 -8.06 0.73 6.18
CA GLY A 134 -7.55 0.89 4.84
C GLY A 134 -8.63 1.13 3.78
N PHE A 135 -8.24 1.75 2.69
CA PHE A 135 -9.13 2.01 1.57
C PHE A 135 -8.37 2.05 0.24
N SER A 136 -9.10 1.85 -0.85
CA SER A 136 -8.60 2.10 -2.19
C SER A 136 -9.66 2.83 -3.00
N VAL A 137 -9.23 3.90 -3.68
CA VAL A 137 -10.08 4.70 -4.56
C VAL A 137 -10.19 4.02 -5.91
N SER A 138 -11.40 3.98 -6.48
CA SER A 138 -11.61 3.46 -7.84
C SER A 138 -10.87 4.33 -8.88
N PRO A 139 -10.44 3.76 -10.02
CA PRO A 139 -9.68 4.49 -11.03
C PRO A 139 -10.38 5.72 -11.61
N ASP A 140 -11.70 5.75 -11.59
CA ASP A 140 -12.52 6.89 -12.01
C ASP A 140 -12.76 7.92 -10.89
N GLY A 141 -12.34 7.61 -9.66
CA GLY A 141 -12.52 8.47 -8.50
C GLY A 141 -13.95 8.50 -7.94
N SER A 142 -14.86 7.66 -8.44
CA SER A 142 -16.28 7.69 -8.04
C SER A 142 -16.59 6.82 -6.82
N ALA A 143 -15.72 5.91 -6.44
CA ALA A 143 -15.96 4.95 -5.37
C ALA A 143 -14.72 4.67 -4.53
N VAL A 144 -14.95 4.13 -3.35
CA VAL A 144 -13.91 3.66 -2.44
C VAL A 144 -14.26 2.24 -2.02
N VAL A 145 -13.29 1.32 -2.09
CA VAL A 145 -13.42 -0.04 -1.54
C VAL A 145 -12.64 -0.17 -0.26
N HIS A 146 -13.17 -0.96 0.66
CA HIS A 146 -12.46 -1.43 1.84
C HIS A 146 -12.89 -2.83 2.27
N ALA A 147 -12.09 -3.42 3.13
CA ALA A 147 -12.41 -4.65 3.82
C ALA A 147 -13.28 -4.37 5.04
N VAL A 148 -14.36 -5.13 5.23
CA VAL A 148 -15.22 -5.09 6.43
C VAL A 148 -15.20 -6.44 7.14
N ASN A 149 -15.26 -6.41 8.48
CA ASN A 149 -15.19 -7.63 9.29
C ASN A 149 -16.30 -7.74 10.34
N SER A 150 -17.19 -6.77 10.42
CA SER A 150 -18.33 -6.77 11.35
C SER A 150 -19.50 -6.00 10.76
N PRO A 151 -20.74 -6.48 10.87
CA PRO A 151 -21.15 -7.80 11.38
C PRO A 151 -20.88 -8.96 10.42
N VAL A 152 -20.47 -8.67 9.19
CA VAL A 152 -20.18 -9.65 8.13
C VAL A 152 -18.83 -9.33 7.51
N SER A 153 -17.99 -10.33 7.35
CA SER A 153 -16.71 -10.17 6.64
C SER A 153 -16.90 -10.10 5.13
N GLY A 154 -16.20 -9.18 4.47
CA GLY A 154 -16.28 -9.03 3.03
C GLY A 154 -15.70 -7.74 2.47
N LEU A 155 -16.08 -7.44 1.24
CA LEU A 155 -15.70 -6.20 0.55
C LEU A 155 -16.91 -5.27 0.48
N GLU A 156 -16.76 -4.06 0.98
CA GLU A 156 -17.75 -2.99 0.87
C GLU A 156 -17.25 -1.88 -0.06
N VAL A 157 -18.14 -1.35 -0.88
CA VAL A 157 -17.88 -0.21 -1.75
C VAL A 157 -18.78 0.95 -1.33
N LEU A 158 -18.16 2.13 -1.12
CA LEU A 158 -18.82 3.41 -0.94
C LEU A 158 -18.87 4.15 -2.29
N ASP A 159 -20.06 4.39 -2.82
CA ASP A 159 -20.32 5.30 -3.95
C ASP A 159 -20.23 6.74 -3.42
N LEU A 160 -19.20 7.46 -3.79
CA LEU A 160 -18.92 8.80 -3.25
C LEU A 160 -19.99 9.85 -3.64
N PRO A 161 -20.46 9.91 -4.91
CA PRO A 161 -21.54 10.83 -5.30
C PRO A 161 -22.84 10.61 -4.54
N ARG A 162 -23.23 9.34 -4.31
CA ARG A 162 -24.52 9.00 -3.67
C ARG A 162 -24.42 8.76 -2.18
N GLY A 163 -23.21 8.63 -1.63
CA GLY A 163 -22.97 8.24 -0.23
C GLY A 163 -23.50 6.83 0.11
N ARG A 164 -23.74 5.99 -0.90
CA ARG A 164 -24.32 4.66 -0.71
C ARG A 164 -23.23 3.61 -0.51
N ARG A 165 -23.36 2.84 0.57
CA ARG A 165 -22.50 1.69 0.87
C ARG A 165 -23.14 0.40 0.36
N THR A 166 -22.36 -0.47 -0.20
CA THR A 166 -22.83 -1.75 -0.74
C THR A 166 -21.80 -2.83 -0.44
N LEU A 167 -22.20 -3.86 0.31
CA LEU A 167 -21.41 -5.07 0.48
C LEU A 167 -21.46 -5.85 -0.83
N ILE A 168 -20.38 -5.82 -1.60
CA ILE A 168 -20.30 -6.42 -2.94
C ILE A 168 -19.87 -7.88 -2.93
N HIS A 169 -19.22 -8.33 -1.83
CA HIS A 169 -18.73 -9.69 -1.68
C HIS A 169 -18.68 -10.09 -0.20
N LYS A 170 -19.23 -11.27 0.13
CA LYS A 170 -19.17 -11.87 1.47
C LYS A 170 -18.12 -12.99 1.46
N THR A 171 -17.22 -13.00 2.42
CA THR A 171 -16.14 -13.97 2.47
C THR A 171 -16.28 -15.02 3.56
N GLY A 172 -16.96 -14.71 4.66
CA GLY A 172 -17.05 -15.58 5.84
C GLY A 172 -15.74 -15.77 6.62
N LYS A 173 -14.67 -15.10 6.17
CA LYS A 173 -13.33 -15.06 6.81
C LYS A 173 -12.89 -13.61 6.91
N VAL A 174 -11.99 -13.33 7.87
CA VAL A 174 -11.44 -11.99 8.06
C VAL A 174 -10.68 -11.53 6.82
N VAL A 175 -10.91 -10.31 6.41
CA VAL A 175 -10.34 -9.69 5.21
C VAL A 175 -9.61 -8.40 5.54
N TRP A 176 -8.59 -8.08 4.72
CA TRP A 176 -7.78 -6.85 4.83
C TRP A 176 -7.39 -6.33 3.45
N ASN A 177 -6.83 -5.12 3.41
CA ASN A 177 -6.08 -4.58 2.26
C ASN A 177 -6.77 -4.72 0.91
N ALA A 178 -8.01 -4.30 0.81
CA ALA A 178 -8.69 -4.30 -0.47
C ALA A 178 -8.20 -3.16 -1.36
N LYS A 179 -7.69 -3.49 -2.57
CA LYS A 179 -7.20 -2.51 -3.55
C LYS A 179 -7.81 -2.74 -4.92
N PHE A 180 -8.38 -1.69 -5.53
CA PHE A 180 -8.76 -1.73 -6.94
C PHE A 180 -7.53 -1.94 -7.84
N ALA A 181 -7.70 -2.72 -8.88
CA ALA A 181 -6.79 -2.68 -10.02
C ALA A 181 -6.89 -1.32 -10.74
N PRO A 182 -5.81 -0.82 -11.39
CA PRO A 182 -5.83 0.45 -12.12
C PRO A 182 -6.89 0.56 -13.22
N ASP A 183 -7.38 -0.55 -13.78
CA ASP A 183 -8.47 -0.59 -14.76
C ASP A 183 -9.88 -0.70 -14.13
N GLY A 184 -9.96 -0.86 -12.81
CA GLY A 184 -11.22 -1.02 -12.07
C GLY A 184 -11.95 -2.34 -12.29
N GLN A 185 -11.38 -3.28 -13.03
CA GLN A 185 -12.05 -4.56 -13.31
C GLN A 185 -11.88 -5.59 -12.20
N TRP A 186 -10.89 -5.40 -11.34
CA TRP A 186 -10.54 -6.30 -10.27
C TRP A 186 -10.36 -5.57 -8.94
N ILE A 187 -10.58 -6.31 -7.86
CA ILE A 187 -10.14 -5.94 -6.51
C ILE A 187 -9.26 -7.08 -6.01
N ALA A 188 -8.01 -6.75 -5.63
CA ALA A 188 -7.16 -7.66 -4.88
C ALA A 188 -7.35 -7.39 -3.39
N TYR A 189 -7.40 -8.44 -2.58
CA TYR A 189 -7.57 -8.31 -1.14
C TYR A 189 -6.93 -9.49 -0.39
N GLU A 190 -6.55 -9.25 0.84
CA GLU A 190 -6.02 -10.28 1.74
C GLU A 190 -7.14 -10.94 2.53
N MET A 191 -7.03 -12.24 2.76
CA MET A 191 -8.00 -13.01 3.52
C MET A 191 -7.32 -14.09 4.36
N THR A 192 -7.77 -14.28 5.61
CA THR A 192 -7.38 -15.43 6.40
C THR A 192 -7.90 -16.71 5.76
N PHE A 193 -7.03 -17.68 5.50
CA PHE A 193 -7.45 -19.00 5.00
C PHE A 193 -7.23 -20.11 6.01
N ARG A 194 -6.33 -19.96 6.96
CA ARG A 194 -6.14 -20.88 8.09
C ARG A 194 -6.15 -20.07 9.38
N ASP A 195 -7.03 -20.46 10.30
CA ASP A 195 -7.01 -19.95 11.66
C ASP A 195 -5.78 -20.52 12.39
N PRO A 196 -5.18 -19.79 13.34
CA PRO A 196 -4.08 -20.34 14.14
C PRO A 196 -4.54 -21.63 14.84
N PRO A 197 -3.67 -22.65 14.98
CA PRO A 197 -4.01 -23.85 15.71
C PRO A 197 -4.36 -23.50 17.17
N ARG A 198 -5.45 -24.03 17.68
CA ARG A 198 -5.77 -23.90 19.11
C ARG A 198 -4.90 -24.87 19.88
N THR A 199 -4.08 -24.36 20.78
CA THR A 199 -3.35 -25.26 21.72
C THR A 199 -4.30 -25.80 22.77
N LYS A 200 -4.01 -27.03 23.24
CA LYS A 200 -4.84 -27.67 24.26
C LYS A 200 -4.74 -27.02 25.65
N ASN A 201 -3.81 -26.07 25.86
CA ASN A 201 -3.45 -25.55 27.17
C ASN A 201 -3.74 -24.07 27.37
N ASP A 202 -4.57 -23.45 26.53
CA ASP A 202 -4.91 -22.00 26.61
C ASP A 202 -3.71 -21.02 26.65
N GLU A 203 -2.49 -21.51 26.43
CA GLU A 203 -1.36 -20.62 26.15
C GLU A 203 -1.57 -19.99 24.77
N PRO A 204 -1.41 -18.68 24.64
CA PRO A 204 -1.55 -18.03 23.34
C PRO A 204 -0.47 -18.61 22.42
N ASP A 205 -0.88 -19.53 21.54
CA ASP A 205 -0.04 -19.93 20.44
C ASP A 205 0.23 -18.68 19.60
N CYS A 206 1.45 -18.26 19.56
CA CYS A 206 1.86 -17.06 18.86
C CYS A 206 1.82 -17.25 17.33
N THR A 207 1.41 -18.40 16.81
CA THR A 207 1.29 -18.65 15.37
C THR A 207 0.20 -17.78 14.77
N PRO A 208 0.55 -16.71 14.01
CA PRO A 208 -0.45 -15.86 13.41
C PRO A 208 -1.23 -16.61 12.32
N PRO A 209 -2.43 -16.15 11.98
CA PRO A 209 -3.22 -16.76 10.93
C PRO A 209 -2.50 -16.67 9.58
N SER A 210 -2.63 -17.71 8.76
CA SER A 210 -2.13 -17.67 7.38
C SER A 210 -3.02 -16.76 6.53
N ILE A 211 -2.41 -15.81 5.83
CA ILE A 211 -3.08 -14.80 5.02
C ILE A 211 -2.79 -15.06 3.54
N GLY A 212 -3.84 -15.24 2.76
CA GLY A 212 -3.74 -15.39 1.32
C GLY A 212 -4.23 -14.17 0.56
N LEU A 213 -3.73 -13.98 -0.65
CA LEU A 213 -4.22 -12.98 -1.58
C LEU A 213 -5.34 -13.56 -2.44
N ARG A 214 -6.37 -12.76 -2.68
CA ARG A 214 -7.51 -13.12 -3.52
C ARG A 214 -7.80 -12.04 -4.56
N LEU A 215 -8.43 -12.43 -5.65
CA LEU A 215 -8.89 -11.57 -6.74
C LEU A 215 -10.41 -11.68 -6.89
N TYR A 216 -11.09 -10.57 -6.73
CA TYR A 216 -12.52 -10.43 -6.98
C TYR A 216 -12.76 -9.69 -8.30
N SER A 217 -13.48 -10.30 -9.21
CA SER A 217 -13.85 -9.68 -10.50
C SER A 217 -15.08 -8.79 -10.35
N MET A 218 -14.92 -7.52 -10.65
CA MET A 218 -16.04 -6.56 -10.63
C MET A 218 -17.10 -6.88 -11.69
N ARG A 219 -16.70 -7.50 -12.80
CA ARG A 219 -17.60 -7.88 -13.91
C ARG A 219 -18.36 -9.17 -13.64
N THR A 220 -17.65 -10.26 -13.33
CA THR A 220 -18.25 -11.59 -13.20
C THR A 220 -18.69 -11.94 -11.79
N LYS A 221 -18.27 -11.15 -10.80
CA LYS A 221 -18.44 -11.40 -9.35
C LYS A 221 -17.74 -12.69 -8.88
N ALA A 222 -16.89 -13.27 -9.72
CA ALA A 222 -16.07 -14.41 -9.35
C ALA A 222 -14.94 -13.99 -8.41
N ASP A 223 -14.62 -14.85 -7.47
CA ASP A 223 -13.57 -14.71 -6.49
C ASP A 223 -12.61 -15.90 -6.56
N ALA A 224 -11.31 -15.66 -6.68
CA ALA A 224 -10.29 -16.68 -6.82
C ALA A 224 -9.07 -16.41 -5.93
N ALA A 225 -8.52 -17.46 -5.33
CA ALA A 225 -7.25 -17.36 -4.61
C ALA A 225 -6.09 -17.16 -5.57
N VAL A 226 -5.13 -16.30 -5.20
CA VAL A 226 -3.84 -16.21 -5.88
C VAL A 226 -2.92 -17.28 -5.31
N THR A 227 -2.51 -18.21 -6.16
CA THR A 227 -1.57 -19.27 -5.79
C THR A 227 -0.15 -18.81 -6.06
N ILE A 228 0.77 -19.03 -5.11
CA ILE A 228 2.19 -18.69 -5.26
C ILE A 228 2.99 -20.00 -5.34
N SER A 229 2.89 -20.66 -6.47
CA SER A 229 3.58 -21.96 -6.70
C SER A 229 5.10 -21.85 -6.75
N ALA A 230 5.63 -20.64 -6.97
CA ALA A 230 7.07 -20.35 -6.97
C ALA A 230 7.65 -20.15 -5.57
N ALA A 231 6.81 -20.05 -4.53
CA ALA A 231 7.24 -19.94 -3.14
C ALA A 231 7.53 -21.31 -2.51
N PRO A 232 8.43 -21.40 -1.51
CA PRO A 232 8.55 -22.57 -0.65
C PRO A 232 7.18 -22.93 -0.02
N ARG A 233 6.97 -24.22 0.28
CA ARG A 233 5.65 -24.70 0.77
C ARG A 233 5.23 -24.17 2.13
N ASP A 234 6.18 -23.78 2.95
CA ASP A 234 6.01 -23.17 4.27
C ASP A 234 5.77 -21.65 4.22
N TRP A 235 5.95 -21.02 3.05
CA TRP A 235 5.66 -19.62 2.84
C TRP A 235 4.18 -19.42 2.53
N ASN A 236 3.41 -19.30 3.58
CA ASN A 236 1.96 -19.41 3.57
C ASN A 236 1.24 -18.08 3.85
N THR A 237 1.98 -16.99 3.97
CA THR A 237 1.40 -15.67 4.28
C THR A 237 1.87 -14.62 3.30
N VAL A 238 0.89 -13.90 2.72
CA VAL A 238 1.11 -12.66 1.99
C VAL A 238 1.20 -11.51 3.00
N LYS A 239 2.20 -10.63 2.85
CA LYS A 239 2.46 -9.50 3.75
C LYS A 239 2.22 -8.14 3.12
N SER A 240 2.33 -8.06 1.82
CA SER A 240 2.06 -6.86 1.02
C SER A 240 1.85 -7.23 -0.43
N PHE A 241 1.18 -6.38 -1.18
CA PHE A 241 1.04 -6.53 -2.62
C PHE A 241 0.82 -5.19 -3.31
N ASP A 242 1.16 -5.18 -4.60
CA ASP A 242 0.96 -4.04 -5.48
C ASP A 242 0.50 -4.46 -6.87
N TRP A 243 -0.29 -3.60 -7.53
CA TRP A 243 -0.77 -3.78 -8.89
C TRP A 243 0.20 -3.19 -9.90
N SER A 244 0.42 -3.89 -11.02
CA SER A 244 1.06 -3.25 -12.16
C SER A 244 0.13 -2.19 -12.78
N PRO A 245 0.68 -1.08 -13.33
CA PRO A 245 -0.12 -0.01 -13.93
C PRO A 245 -1.05 -0.48 -15.05
N ASP A 246 -0.70 -1.55 -15.75
CA ASP A 246 -1.49 -2.16 -16.81
C ASP A 246 -2.57 -3.14 -16.30
N SER A 247 -2.70 -3.31 -14.98
CA SER A 247 -3.63 -4.23 -14.31
C SER A 247 -3.46 -5.72 -14.65
N LYS A 248 -2.35 -6.11 -15.29
CA LYS A 248 -2.14 -7.49 -15.74
C LYS A 248 -1.32 -8.33 -14.78
N ARG A 249 -0.63 -7.69 -13.83
CA ARG A 249 0.28 -8.35 -12.89
C ARG A 249 0.07 -7.84 -11.48
N LEU A 250 0.44 -8.70 -10.55
CA LEU A 250 0.58 -8.40 -9.12
C LEU A 250 2.01 -8.69 -8.71
N ALA A 251 2.61 -7.80 -7.96
CA ALA A 251 3.80 -8.05 -7.18
C ALA A 251 3.38 -8.23 -5.72
N LEU A 252 4.00 -9.17 -5.01
CA LEU A 252 3.64 -9.46 -3.63
C LEU A 252 4.83 -9.96 -2.83
N THR A 253 4.80 -9.71 -1.53
CA THR A 253 5.68 -10.35 -0.56
C THR A 253 4.96 -11.57 0.01
N ALA A 254 5.60 -12.73 -0.08
CA ALA A 254 5.17 -13.93 0.63
C ALA A 254 6.27 -14.42 1.56
N GLY A 255 5.89 -15.07 2.65
CA GLY A 255 6.84 -15.58 3.63
C GLY A 255 6.20 -16.50 4.65
N THR A 256 6.99 -16.88 5.64
CA THR A 256 6.52 -17.62 6.79
C THR A 256 5.77 -16.72 7.76
N THR A 257 4.82 -17.31 8.48
CA THR A 257 4.27 -16.74 9.71
C THR A 257 5.07 -17.32 10.87
N ASP A 258 6.04 -16.58 11.37
CA ASP A 258 6.78 -16.99 12.53
C ASP A 258 6.63 -15.97 13.65
N CYS A 259 6.49 -16.43 14.87
CA CYS A 259 6.40 -15.59 16.05
C CYS A 259 7.76 -15.07 16.47
N ASP A 260 8.80 -15.79 16.15
CA ASP A 260 10.17 -15.41 16.47
C ASP A 260 10.73 -14.46 15.41
N TYR A 261 10.35 -13.19 15.53
CA TYR A 261 11.05 -12.14 14.80
C TYR A 261 12.49 -12.03 15.36
N PRO A 262 13.54 -12.06 14.53
CA PRO A 262 13.64 -11.64 13.14
C PRO A 262 13.82 -12.75 12.07
N GLY A 263 13.49 -13.97 12.37
CA GLY A 263 13.82 -15.13 11.52
C GLY A 263 12.82 -15.46 10.39
N SER A 264 11.75 -14.68 10.18
CA SER A 264 10.78 -15.03 9.14
C SER A 264 11.34 -14.78 7.74
N ALA A 265 11.55 -15.87 6.99
CA ALA A 265 11.92 -15.78 5.59
C ALA A 265 10.80 -15.15 4.76
N ASN A 266 11.17 -14.22 3.88
CA ASN A 266 10.25 -13.51 3.00
C ASN A 266 10.87 -13.31 1.63
N GLY A 267 10.06 -13.36 0.58
CA GLY A 267 10.51 -13.07 -0.76
C GLY A 267 9.48 -12.32 -1.58
N VAL A 268 9.96 -11.64 -2.59
CA VAL A 268 9.13 -10.92 -3.54
C VAL A 268 8.86 -11.78 -4.76
N PHE A 269 7.60 -11.87 -5.12
CA PHE A 269 7.08 -12.63 -6.27
C PHE A 269 6.27 -11.71 -7.18
N MET A 270 6.18 -12.08 -8.44
CA MET A 270 5.28 -11.46 -9.41
C MET A 270 4.45 -12.55 -10.07
N THR A 271 3.15 -12.30 -10.21
CA THR A 271 2.20 -13.21 -10.88
C THR A 271 1.34 -12.44 -11.88
N SER A 272 0.93 -13.10 -12.96
CA SER A 272 -0.13 -12.57 -13.84
C SER A 272 -1.51 -12.73 -13.20
N VAL A 273 -2.45 -11.85 -13.54
CA VAL A 273 -3.83 -11.89 -13.03
C VAL A 273 -4.52 -13.22 -13.38
N ASP A 274 -4.22 -13.79 -14.55
CA ASP A 274 -4.70 -15.12 -14.97
C ASP A 274 -3.90 -16.27 -14.32
N GLN A 275 -2.91 -15.97 -13.49
CA GLN A 275 -2.05 -16.88 -12.73
C GLN A 275 -1.25 -17.89 -13.57
N LYS A 276 -1.12 -17.67 -14.88
CA LYS A 276 -0.33 -18.55 -15.76
C LYS A 276 1.17 -18.31 -15.70
N ALA A 277 1.58 -17.10 -15.32
CA ALA A 277 2.99 -16.73 -15.20
C ALA A 277 3.30 -16.30 -13.78
N GLN A 278 4.24 -16.99 -13.15
CA GLN A 278 4.73 -16.68 -11.81
C GLN A 278 6.23 -16.73 -11.78
N ILE A 279 6.85 -15.75 -11.15
CA ILE A 279 8.30 -15.69 -10.96
C ILE A 279 8.65 -15.22 -9.55
N ARG A 280 9.74 -15.73 -8.99
CA ARG A 280 10.40 -15.15 -7.83
C ARG A 280 11.28 -13.99 -8.29
N VAL A 281 11.00 -12.80 -7.76
CA VAL A 281 11.73 -11.57 -8.11
C VAL A 281 12.93 -11.34 -7.21
N SER A 282 12.81 -11.59 -5.90
CA SER A 282 13.94 -11.45 -4.98
C SER A 282 14.93 -12.61 -5.08
N ALA A 283 16.21 -12.34 -4.79
CA ALA A 283 17.25 -13.37 -4.65
C ALA A 283 17.36 -13.85 -3.20
N GLY A 284 17.22 -12.93 -2.24
CA GLY A 284 17.32 -13.19 -0.81
C GLY A 284 15.99 -13.62 -0.16
N GLU A 285 16.05 -13.93 1.12
CA GLU A 285 14.91 -14.39 1.94
C GLU A 285 14.44 -13.33 2.95
N MET A 286 14.88 -12.09 2.81
CA MET A 286 14.46 -10.95 3.63
C MET A 286 14.10 -9.76 2.73
N SER A 287 13.27 -10.00 1.71
CA SER A 287 12.89 -8.97 0.74
C SER A 287 11.39 -8.67 0.88
N LEU A 288 11.03 -7.39 0.94
CA LEU A 288 9.70 -6.91 1.30
C LEU A 288 9.22 -5.78 0.38
N GLU A 289 7.90 -5.57 0.38
CA GLU A 289 7.22 -4.38 -0.11
C GLU A 289 7.55 -3.99 -1.55
N PRO A 290 7.19 -4.84 -2.53
CA PRO A 290 7.39 -4.51 -3.92
C PRO A 290 6.45 -3.39 -4.37
N VAL A 291 6.97 -2.44 -5.14
CA VAL A 291 6.22 -1.37 -5.79
C VAL A 291 6.59 -1.32 -7.26
N PHE A 292 5.60 -1.29 -8.14
CA PHE A 292 5.83 -1.13 -9.59
C PHE A 292 6.26 0.30 -9.94
N SER A 293 7.15 0.42 -10.91
CA SER A 293 7.39 1.71 -11.55
C SER A 293 6.13 2.21 -12.28
N PRO A 294 5.92 3.53 -12.40
CA PRO A 294 4.72 4.09 -13.05
C PRO A 294 4.53 3.63 -14.49
N ASP A 295 5.60 3.33 -15.20
CA ASP A 295 5.58 2.78 -16.56
C ASP A 295 5.42 1.24 -16.61
N GLY A 296 5.41 0.58 -15.46
CA GLY A 296 5.27 -0.87 -15.33
C GLY A 296 6.46 -1.68 -15.85
N THR A 297 7.62 -1.05 -16.12
CA THR A 297 8.81 -1.73 -16.65
C THR A 297 9.70 -2.33 -15.57
N ALA A 298 9.57 -1.85 -14.34
CA ALA A 298 10.39 -2.27 -13.21
C ALA A 298 9.58 -2.48 -11.92
N LEU A 299 10.19 -3.19 -10.98
CA LEU A 299 9.80 -3.24 -9.58
C LEU A 299 10.93 -2.69 -8.72
N VAL A 300 10.60 -2.01 -7.65
CA VAL A 300 11.53 -1.76 -6.54
C VAL A 300 11.02 -2.45 -5.29
N PHE A 301 11.93 -3.00 -4.50
CA PHE A 301 11.63 -3.64 -3.22
C PHE A 301 12.78 -3.43 -2.24
N VAL A 302 12.52 -3.57 -0.95
CA VAL A 302 13.54 -3.50 0.10
C VAL A 302 14.15 -4.88 0.30
N ASP A 303 15.46 -4.96 0.37
CA ASP A 303 16.22 -6.18 0.68
C ASP A 303 17.07 -5.97 1.95
N PHE A 304 16.76 -6.76 2.97
CA PHE A 304 17.43 -6.78 4.26
C PHE A 304 18.40 -7.96 4.43
N SER A 305 18.61 -8.76 3.39
CA SER A 305 19.42 -9.99 3.47
C SER A 305 20.89 -9.74 3.85
N ASP A 306 21.37 -8.53 3.64
CA ASP A 306 22.76 -8.13 3.92
C ASP A 306 22.78 -6.64 4.29
N PRO A 307 22.96 -6.31 5.59
CA PRO A 307 22.96 -4.92 6.06
C PRO A 307 24.08 -4.06 5.45
N PRO A 308 23.84 -2.75 5.26
CA PRO A 308 22.60 -2.05 5.45
C PRO A 308 21.56 -2.41 4.38
N ALA A 309 20.27 -2.22 4.68
CA ALA A 309 19.18 -2.49 3.74
C ALA A 309 19.41 -1.82 2.38
N LYS A 310 18.91 -2.46 1.33
CA LYS A 310 19.09 -2.01 -0.05
C LYS A 310 17.73 -1.85 -0.71
N LEU A 311 17.57 -0.80 -1.50
CA LEU A 311 16.52 -0.76 -2.51
C LEU A 311 17.03 -1.49 -3.75
N ILE A 312 16.32 -2.53 -4.14
CA ILE A 312 16.64 -3.31 -5.34
C ILE A 312 15.66 -2.95 -6.43
N ARG A 313 16.17 -2.54 -7.58
CA ARG A 313 15.39 -2.40 -8.81
C ARG A 313 15.49 -3.68 -9.61
N TYR A 314 14.36 -4.24 -9.97
CA TYR A 314 14.22 -5.40 -10.84
C TYR A 314 13.62 -4.96 -12.17
N ASP A 315 14.36 -5.09 -13.25
CA ASP A 315 13.88 -4.86 -14.62
C ASP A 315 13.08 -6.07 -15.10
N ILE A 316 11.83 -5.84 -15.48
CA ILE A 316 10.87 -6.92 -15.78
C ILE A 316 11.21 -7.62 -17.10
N ALA A 317 11.68 -6.89 -18.10
CA ALA A 317 11.97 -7.44 -19.41
C ALA A 317 13.26 -8.27 -19.40
N THR A 318 14.32 -7.75 -18.80
CA THR A 318 15.64 -8.40 -18.76
C THR A 318 15.82 -9.34 -17.56
N ARG A 319 14.94 -9.23 -16.55
CA ARG A 319 15.02 -9.93 -15.25
C ARG A 319 16.29 -9.60 -14.45
N ASN A 320 16.95 -8.50 -14.76
CA ASN A 320 18.13 -8.05 -14.05
C ASN A 320 17.75 -7.35 -12.74
N ARG A 321 18.58 -7.56 -11.71
CA ARG A 321 18.50 -6.88 -10.41
C ARG A 321 19.67 -5.92 -10.28
N THR A 322 19.40 -4.71 -9.90
CA THR A 322 20.43 -3.70 -9.62
C THR A 322 20.18 -3.07 -8.27
N VAL A 323 21.24 -2.75 -7.55
CA VAL A 323 21.11 -1.96 -6.32
C VAL A 323 20.76 -0.54 -6.75
N PHE A 324 19.52 -0.15 -6.47
CA PHE A 324 19.02 1.17 -6.79
C PHE A 324 19.50 2.22 -5.79
N ARG A 325 19.52 1.84 -4.50
CA ARG A 325 20.08 2.66 -3.42
C ARG A 325 20.51 1.76 -2.27
N ARG A 326 21.58 2.13 -1.58
CA ARG A 326 22.00 1.53 -0.31
C ARG A 326 21.57 2.41 0.84
N GLY A 327 21.10 1.81 1.93
CA GLY A 327 20.96 2.46 3.21
C GLY A 327 22.31 2.76 3.85
N SER A 328 22.28 3.40 4.98
CA SER A 328 23.42 3.62 5.88
C SER A 328 23.03 3.20 7.29
N GLU A 329 23.95 3.23 8.24
CA GLU A 329 23.65 2.96 9.65
C GLU A 329 22.61 3.93 10.24
N THR A 330 22.52 5.15 9.68
CA THR A 330 21.59 6.20 10.11
C THR A 330 20.41 6.40 9.17
N ASP A 331 20.34 5.67 8.06
CA ASP A 331 19.35 5.84 6.99
C ASP A 331 19.00 4.48 6.37
N ASN A 332 18.47 3.60 7.21
CA ASN A 332 18.02 2.27 6.79
C ASN A 332 16.56 2.33 6.32
N PHE A 333 16.25 1.68 5.23
CA PHE A 333 14.90 1.72 4.64
C PHE A 333 13.98 0.74 5.34
N TYR A 334 12.78 1.19 5.72
CA TYR A 334 11.79 0.33 6.36
C TYR A 334 10.56 0.08 5.51
N HIS A 335 10.08 1.12 4.81
CA HIS A 335 8.85 1.01 4.02
C HIS A 335 8.96 1.78 2.71
N LEU A 336 8.51 1.14 1.62
CA LEU A 336 8.22 1.81 0.36
C LEU A 336 6.81 2.36 0.42
N LEU A 337 6.67 3.68 0.25
CA LEU A 337 5.38 4.33 0.44
C LEU A 337 4.61 4.52 -0.87
N ASP A 338 5.23 5.03 -1.92
CA ASP A 338 4.57 5.28 -3.20
C ASP A 338 5.58 5.58 -4.30
N TRP A 339 5.25 5.29 -5.55
CA TRP A 339 6.06 5.61 -6.72
C TRP A 339 5.19 6.23 -7.82
N LYS A 340 5.51 7.47 -8.24
CA LYS A 340 4.84 8.19 -9.34
C LYS A 340 5.87 8.75 -10.31
#